data_cb3953c4385b5e470c36ca21d55b6844
#
_entry.id   cb3953c4385b5e470c36ca21d55b6844
#
_cell.length_a   1.000
_cell.length_b   1.000
_cell.length_c   1.000
_cell.angle_alpha   90.00
_cell.angle_beta   90.00
_cell.angle_gamma   90.00
#
_symmetry.space_group_name_H-M   'P 1'
#
loop_
_entity.id
_entity.type
_entity.pdbx_description
1 polymer ?
#
loop_
_entity_poly.entity_id
_entity_poly.type
_entity_poly.pdbx_seq_one_letter_code
_entity_poly.pdbx_strand_id
1 'polypeptide(L)'
;IAMALSCRPAVLIADEPTTALDGTIQAQILQLIKVLQQEMSMGVIFITHDMGVVAEIADRVLVMYQGEAVETGTVEQIFHAPQHPYTRALLAAVPQLGAMKGLDYPRRFPLISLEHPAKQAPPIEQKTVVDGEPVLRVRNLVTRFPLRSGLLNRVTREVHAVEKVSFDLWPGETLSLVGESGSGKSTTGRALLRLVESQGGEIIFNGQRIDTLSPGKLQALRRDIQFIFQDPYASLDPRQTIGDSIIEPLRVHGLLPGKDAAARVAWLLERVGLLPEHAWRYPHEFSGGQRQRICIARALALNPKVIIADEAVSALDVSIRGQIMNLLLDLQRDFGIAYLFISHDMAVVERISHRVAVMYLGQIVEIGPRRAVFENPQHPYTRKLLAAVPVAEPSRQRPQRVLLSDDLPSNIHLRGEEVAAVSLQCVGPGHYVAQPQSEYAFMRR
;
A
#
# COMPACT_ATOMS: atom_id res chain seq x y z
N ILE A 1 -23.11 -5.64 4.39
CA ILE A 1 -23.53 -6.06 5.76
C ILE A 1 -25.04 -5.81 5.92
N ALA A 2 -25.57 -4.58 5.80
CA ALA A 2 -26.99 -4.27 6.01
C ALA A 2 -27.93 -5.18 5.19
N MET A 3 -27.62 -5.42 3.91
CA MET A 3 -28.40 -6.31 3.05
C MET A 3 -28.37 -7.77 3.56
N ALA A 4 -27.23 -8.29 3.99
CA ALA A 4 -27.12 -9.65 4.52
C ALA A 4 -27.93 -9.83 5.83
N LEU A 5 -28.05 -8.78 6.64
CA LEU A 5 -28.75 -8.79 7.92
C LEU A 5 -30.25 -8.51 7.82
N SER A 6 -30.74 -8.05 6.66
CA SER A 6 -32.15 -7.65 6.47
C SER A 6 -33.16 -8.75 6.80
N CYS A 7 -32.77 -10.02 6.60
CA CYS A 7 -33.61 -11.20 6.88
C CYS A 7 -33.36 -11.84 8.27
N ARG A 8 -32.60 -11.19 9.15
CA ARG A 8 -32.23 -11.70 10.49
C ARG A 8 -31.70 -13.15 10.44
N PRO A 9 -30.58 -13.41 9.76
CA PRO A 9 -30.06 -14.77 9.60
C PRO A 9 -29.58 -15.35 10.93
N ALA A 10 -29.70 -16.68 11.09
CA ALA A 10 -29.09 -17.38 12.22
C ALA A 10 -27.56 -17.52 12.07
N VAL A 11 -27.04 -17.47 10.83
CA VAL A 11 -25.60 -17.54 10.52
C VAL A 11 -25.27 -16.48 9.48
N LEU A 12 -24.23 -15.69 9.74
CA LEU A 12 -23.62 -14.76 8.79
C LEU A 12 -22.31 -15.36 8.28
N ILE A 13 -22.15 -15.46 6.97
CA ILE A 13 -20.86 -15.79 6.32
C ILE A 13 -20.29 -14.46 5.82
N ALA A 14 -19.15 -14.10 6.35
CA ALA A 14 -18.40 -12.88 5.99
C ALA A 14 -17.10 -13.27 5.31
N ASP A 15 -17.09 -13.19 3.96
CA ASP A 15 -15.96 -13.53 3.11
C ASP A 15 -15.12 -12.27 2.86
N GLU A 16 -13.97 -12.18 3.52
CA GLU A 16 -13.05 -11.05 3.48
C GLU A 16 -13.73 -9.66 3.61
N PRO A 17 -14.61 -9.44 4.60
CA PRO A 17 -15.46 -8.24 4.65
C PRO A 17 -14.69 -6.95 4.95
N THR A 18 -13.41 -7.05 5.31
CA THR A 18 -12.52 -5.92 5.63
C THR A 18 -11.38 -5.74 4.63
N THR A 19 -11.31 -6.56 3.58
CA THR A 19 -10.31 -6.43 2.53
C THR A 19 -10.44 -5.07 1.83
N ALA A 20 -9.32 -4.40 1.60
CA ALA A 20 -9.21 -3.05 1.04
C ALA A 20 -9.81 -1.91 1.91
N LEU A 21 -10.11 -2.17 3.18
CA LEU A 21 -10.45 -1.11 4.14
C LEU A 21 -9.19 -0.65 4.87
N ASP A 22 -9.13 0.64 5.18
CA ASP A 22 -8.09 1.14 6.09
C ASP A 22 -8.33 0.66 7.54
N GLY A 23 -7.28 0.68 8.36
CA GLY A 23 -7.31 0.12 9.71
C GLY A 23 -8.37 0.74 10.63
N THR A 24 -8.75 2.01 10.42
CA THR A 24 -9.77 2.69 11.22
C THR A 24 -11.16 2.16 10.88
N ILE A 25 -11.51 2.12 9.60
CA ILE A 25 -12.80 1.59 9.11
C ILE A 25 -12.89 0.09 9.38
N GLN A 26 -11.80 -0.65 9.19
CA GLN A 26 -11.72 -2.08 9.54
C GLN A 26 -12.11 -2.31 11.00
N ALA A 27 -11.53 -1.57 11.94
CA ALA A 27 -11.85 -1.68 13.36
C ALA A 27 -13.32 -1.36 13.67
N GLN A 28 -13.91 -0.36 13.01
CA GLN A 28 -15.33 -0.03 13.15
C GLN A 28 -16.24 -1.15 12.65
N ILE A 29 -15.93 -1.75 11.50
CA ILE A 29 -16.69 -2.88 10.94
C ILE A 29 -16.61 -4.11 11.82
N LEU A 30 -15.42 -4.45 12.34
CA LEU A 30 -15.25 -5.58 13.25
C LEU A 30 -16.06 -5.40 14.53
N GLN A 31 -16.05 -4.21 15.12
CA GLN A 31 -16.85 -3.89 16.28
C GLN A 31 -18.36 -3.95 15.97
N LEU A 32 -18.78 -3.43 14.83
CA LEU A 32 -20.18 -3.50 14.38
C LEU A 32 -20.64 -4.96 14.26
N ILE A 33 -19.85 -5.82 13.61
CA ILE A 33 -20.18 -7.25 13.48
C ILE A 33 -20.30 -7.91 14.86
N LYS A 34 -19.41 -7.59 15.79
CA LYS A 34 -19.42 -8.13 17.16
C LYS A 34 -20.67 -7.70 17.95
N VAL A 35 -21.08 -6.43 17.85
CA VAL A 35 -22.31 -5.92 18.48
C VAL A 35 -23.53 -6.62 17.88
N LEU A 36 -23.62 -6.71 16.55
CA LEU A 36 -24.74 -7.36 15.86
C LEU A 36 -24.80 -8.87 16.14
N GLN A 37 -23.66 -9.54 16.28
CA GLN A 37 -23.60 -10.94 16.70
C GLN A 37 -24.24 -11.15 18.06
N GLN A 38 -23.97 -10.26 19.03
CA GLN A 38 -24.54 -10.32 20.39
C GLN A 38 -26.04 -10.00 20.37
N GLU A 39 -26.45 -8.90 19.72
CA GLU A 39 -27.84 -8.45 19.68
C GLU A 39 -28.77 -9.45 18.98
N MET A 40 -28.29 -10.07 17.91
CA MET A 40 -29.08 -11.00 17.09
C MET A 40 -28.87 -12.47 17.50
N SER A 41 -27.95 -12.76 18.43
CA SER A 41 -27.56 -14.13 18.85
C SER A 41 -27.22 -15.01 17.64
N MET A 42 -26.55 -14.46 16.62
CA MET A 42 -26.21 -15.20 15.39
C MET A 42 -24.79 -15.79 15.44
N GLY A 43 -24.58 -16.92 14.74
CA GLY A 43 -23.26 -17.42 14.47
C GLY A 43 -22.58 -16.61 13.35
N VAL A 44 -21.27 -16.40 13.43
CA VAL A 44 -20.49 -15.73 12.37
C VAL A 44 -19.38 -16.65 11.90
N ILE A 45 -19.36 -16.94 10.59
CA ILE A 45 -18.21 -17.56 9.92
C ILE A 45 -17.45 -16.43 9.23
N PHE A 46 -16.25 -16.15 9.71
CA PHE A 46 -15.42 -15.06 9.22
C PHE A 46 -14.24 -15.62 8.43
N ILE A 47 -14.19 -15.36 7.13
CA ILE A 47 -13.11 -15.82 6.24
C ILE A 47 -12.16 -14.63 6.06
N THR A 48 -10.88 -14.83 6.36
CA THR A 48 -9.84 -13.79 6.21
C THR A 48 -8.45 -14.42 6.19
N HIS A 49 -7.52 -13.73 5.56
CA HIS A 49 -6.08 -14.01 5.62
C HIS A 49 -5.35 -13.11 6.64
N ASP A 50 -6.05 -12.16 7.28
CA ASP A 50 -5.47 -11.24 8.27
C ASP A 50 -5.51 -11.86 9.67
N MET A 51 -4.36 -12.35 10.14
CA MET A 51 -4.22 -12.97 11.45
C MET A 51 -4.45 -11.98 12.61
N GLY A 52 -4.24 -10.68 12.38
CA GLY A 52 -4.58 -9.65 13.36
C GLY A 52 -6.08 -9.52 13.58
N VAL A 53 -6.86 -9.63 12.50
CA VAL A 53 -8.32 -9.68 12.54
C VAL A 53 -8.79 -10.95 13.25
N VAL A 54 -8.21 -12.11 12.91
CA VAL A 54 -8.54 -13.38 13.57
C VAL A 54 -8.31 -13.29 15.09
N ALA A 55 -7.16 -12.76 15.51
CA ALA A 55 -6.83 -12.59 16.92
C ALA A 55 -7.83 -11.68 17.67
N GLU A 56 -8.46 -10.73 16.97
CA GLU A 56 -9.37 -9.75 17.56
C GLU A 56 -10.81 -10.26 17.73
N ILE A 57 -11.31 -11.07 16.79
CA ILE A 57 -12.74 -11.40 16.73
C ILE A 57 -13.08 -12.89 16.89
N ALA A 58 -12.12 -13.80 16.63
CA ALA A 58 -12.44 -15.22 16.56
C ALA A 58 -12.46 -15.87 17.95
N ASP A 59 -13.48 -16.71 18.22
CA ASP A 59 -13.48 -17.63 19.34
C ASP A 59 -12.74 -18.94 19.00
N ARG A 60 -12.95 -19.43 17.77
CA ARG A 60 -12.35 -20.64 17.23
C ARG A 60 -11.78 -20.37 15.81
N VAL A 61 -10.71 -21.04 15.50
CA VAL A 61 -10.01 -20.89 14.20
C VAL A 61 -9.94 -22.25 13.50
N LEU A 62 -10.23 -22.25 12.20
CA LEU A 62 -9.97 -23.35 11.29
C LEU A 62 -8.92 -22.87 10.28
N VAL A 63 -7.74 -23.48 10.29
CA VAL A 63 -6.67 -23.18 9.33
C VAL A 63 -6.81 -24.08 8.12
N MET A 64 -6.85 -23.49 6.93
CA MET A 64 -6.96 -24.21 5.66
C MET A 64 -5.69 -24.06 4.84
N TYR A 65 -5.26 -25.15 4.20
CA TYR A 65 -4.11 -25.16 3.27
C TYR A 65 -4.43 -26.08 2.08
N GLN A 66 -4.29 -25.57 0.86
CA GLN A 66 -4.57 -26.30 -0.39
C GLN A 66 -5.95 -26.99 -0.44
N GLY A 67 -6.96 -26.33 0.14
CA GLY A 67 -8.34 -26.84 0.16
C GLY A 67 -8.64 -27.80 1.32
N GLU A 68 -7.65 -28.17 2.14
CA GLU A 68 -7.80 -29.07 3.28
C GLU A 68 -7.76 -28.32 4.62
N ALA A 69 -8.52 -28.76 5.60
CA ALA A 69 -8.47 -28.30 6.97
C ALA A 69 -7.27 -28.93 7.68
N VAL A 70 -6.23 -28.14 7.97
CA VAL A 70 -4.97 -28.66 8.52
C VAL A 70 -4.87 -28.52 10.05
N GLU A 71 -5.57 -27.57 10.64
CA GLU A 71 -5.58 -27.37 12.09
C GLU A 71 -6.87 -26.64 12.52
N THR A 72 -7.41 -27.03 13.69
CA THR A 72 -8.54 -26.36 14.32
C THR A 72 -8.33 -26.28 15.83
N GLY A 73 -8.74 -25.15 16.42
CA GLY A 73 -8.61 -24.93 17.85
C GLY A 73 -9.22 -23.61 18.31
N THR A 74 -9.11 -23.30 19.58
CA THR A 74 -9.41 -21.95 20.07
C THR A 74 -8.37 -20.96 19.53
N VAL A 75 -8.72 -19.67 19.47
CA VAL A 75 -7.77 -18.64 19.03
C VAL A 75 -6.47 -18.68 19.82
N GLU A 76 -6.55 -18.87 21.16
CA GLU A 76 -5.40 -19.01 22.04
C GLU A 76 -4.50 -20.20 21.68
N GLN A 77 -5.08 -21.36 21.37
CA GLN A 77 -4.32 -22.55 20.98
C GLN A 77 -3.58 -22.34 19.66
N ILE A 78 -4.27 -21.78 18.66
CA ILE A 78 -3.69 -21.56 17.31
C ILE A 78 -2.55 -20.53 17.37
N PHE A 79 -2.67 -19.48 18.17
CA PHE A 79 -1.66 -18.42 18.22
C PHE A 79 -0.46 -18.76 19.11
N HIS A 80 -0.70 -19.41 20.27
CA HIS A 80 0.37 -19.67 21.25
C HIS A 80 0.97 -21.08 21.17
N ALA A 81 0.22 -22.05 20.66
CA ALA A 81 0.67 -23.45 20.60
C ALA A 81 0.30 -24.14 19.26
N PRO A 82 0.59 -23.52 18.09
CA PRO A 82 0.27 -24.11 16.78
C PRO A 82 0.99 -25.44 16.61
N GLN A 83 0.24 -26.48 16.19
CA GLN A 83 0.78 -27.83 16.02
C GLN A 83 1.20 -28.08 14.56
N HIS A 84 0.41 -27.62 13.58
CA HIS A 84 0.70 -27.87 12.18
C HIS A 84 1.86 -26.98 11.67
N PRO A 85 2.81 -27.53 10.87
CA PRO A 85 3.94 -26.76 10.34
C PRO A 85 3.51 -25.54 9.52
N TYR A 86 2.42 -25.65 8.75
CA TYR A 86 1.88 -24.53 7.98
C TYR A 86 1.37 -23.41 8.87
N THR A 87 0.63 -23.73 9.95
CA THR A 87 0.12 -22.72 10.89
C THR A 87 1.27 -21.94 11.54
N ARG A 88 2.34 -22.64 11.98
CA ARG A 88 3.55 -22.00 12.51
C ARG A 88 4.22 -21.09 11.50
N ALA A 89 4.36 -21.55 10.26
CA ALA A 89 4.97 -20.76 9.20
C ALA A 89 4.11 -19.56 8.81
N LEU A 90 2.78 -19.72 8.78
CA LEU A 90 1.81 -18.66 8.51
C LEU A 90 1.92 -17.54 9.57
N LEU A 91 1.87 -17.89 10.86
CA LEU A 91 2.00 -16.92 11.96
C LEU A 91 3.35 -16.22 11.96
N ALA A 92 4.43 -16.94 11.66
CA ALA A 92 5.78 -16.36 11.57
C ALA A 92 5.95 -15.39 10.39
N ALA A 93 5.16 -15.56 9.33
CA ALA A 93 5.21 -14.70 8.14
C ALA A 93 4.39 -13.40 8.29
N VAL A 94 3.49 -13.31 9.29
CA VAL A 94 2.68 -12.12 9.53
C VAL A 94 3.59 -10.94 9.91
N PRO A 95 3.57 -9.83 9.16
CA PRO A 95 4.33 -8.64 9.53
C PRO A 95 3.80 -8.09 10.86
N GLN A 96 4.69 -7.90 11.83
CA GLN A 96 4.33 -7.34 13.13
C GLN A 96 4.82 -5.90 13.21
N LEU A 97 3.93 -4.99 13.60
CA LEU A 97 4.30 -3.61 13.88
C LEU A 97 5.26 -3.57 15.09
N GLY A 98 6.36 -2.81 14.98
CA GLY A 98 7.43 -2.75 15.97
C GLY A 98 8.54 -3.79 15.78
N ALA A 99 8.42 -4.71 14.81
CA ALA A 99 9.47 -5.69 14.50
C ALA A 99 10.77 -5.04 13.97
N MET A 100 10.69 -3.78 13.56
CA MET A 100 11.83 -3.01 13.04
C MET A 100 12.41 -2.03 14.06
N LYS A 101 12.02 -2.12 15.33
CA LYS A 101 12.47 -1.21 16.39
C LYS A 101 14.00 -1.21 16.53
N GLY A 102 14.60 -0.01 16.56
CA GLY A 102 16.04 0.16 16.67
C GLY A 102 16.82 -0.07 15.38
N LEU A 103 16.16 -0.41 14.28
CA LEU A 103 16.81 -0.63 12.97
C LEU A 103 16.63 0.61 12.10
N ASP A 104 17.59 0.90 11.22
CA ASP A 104 17.53 2.10 10.36
C ASP A 104 17.17 1.76 8.90
N TYR A 105 17.45 0.56 8.44
CA TYR A 105 17.29 0.16 7.03
C TYR A 105 16.20 -0.88 6.82
N PRO A 106 15.60 -0.94 5.61
CA PRO A 106 14.64 -1.98 5.23
C PRO A 106 15.19 -3.40 5.40
N ARG A 107 14.29 -4.36 5.65
CA ARG A 107 14.64 -5.78 5.82
C ARG A 107 13.70 -6.69 5.05
N ARG A 108 14.23 -7.83 4.60
CA ARG A 108 13.45 -8.87 3.94
C ARG A 108 12.37 -9.43 4.87
N PHE A 109 11.26 -9.79 4.27
CA PHE A 109 10.15 -10.47 4.94
C PHE A 109 10.51 -11.94 5.15
N PRO A 110 10.13 -12.55 6.29
CA PRO A 110 10.22 -14.00 6.45
C PRO A 110 9.28 -14.66 5.43
N LEU A 111 9.75 -15.74 4.82
CA LEU A 111 8.94 -16.51 3.87
C LEU A 111 8.40 -17.76 4.56
N ILE A 112 7.20 -18.19 4.19
CA ILE A 112 6.64 -19.47 4.61
C ILE A 112 7.46 -20.59 3.96
N SER A 113 8.12 -21.41 4.78
CA SER A 113 8.81 -22.62 4.35
C SER A 113 8.34 -23.78 5.24
N LEU A 114 7.81 -24.82 4.63
CA LEU A 114 7.39 -26.02 5.34
C LEU A 114 8.56 -26.97 5.64
N GLU A 115 9.60 -26.93 4.82
CA GLU A 115 10.76 -27.84 4.92
C GLU A 115 11.83 -27.33 5.90
N HIS A 116 11.92 -26.04 6.08
CA HIS A 116 12.90 -25.41 6.98
C HIS A 116 12.19 -24.36 7.83
N PRO A 117 12.01 -24.60 9.15
CA PRO A 117 11.57 -23.52 10.03
C PRO A 117 12.58 -22.39 9.88
N ALA A 118 12.11 -21.23 9.46
CA ALA A 118 12.83 -20.06 9.03
C ALA A 118 14.26 -19.98 9.62
N LYS A 119 15.27 -20.49 8.93
CA LYS A 119 16.61 -19.93 9.05
C LYS A 119 16.42 -18.48 8.60
N GLN A 120 16.28 -17.60 9.58
CA GLN A 120 16.31 -16.17 9.32
C GLN A 120 17.61 -15.92 8.54
N ALA A 121 17.47 -15.69 7.26
CA ALA A 121 18.60 -15.18 6.49
C ALA A 121 19.11 -13.96 7.27
N PRO A 122 20.42 -13.83 7.50
CA PRO A 122 20.96 -12.70 8.25
C PRO A 122 20.38 -11.42 7.63
N PRO A 123 19.93 -10.49 8.46
CA PRO A 123 19.35 -9.26 7.97
C PRO A 123 20.42 -8.53 7.16
N ILE A 124 20.29 -8.51 5.87
CA ILE A 124 21.12 -7.68 5.01
C ILE A 124 20.60 -6.27 5.22
N GLU A 125 21.29 -5.46 5.99
CA GLU A 125 21.06 -4.02 6.05
C GLU A 125 21.34 -3.47 4.65
N GLN A 126 20.27 -3.10 3.93
CA GLN A 126 20.40 -2.58 2.59
C GLN A 126 20.48 -1.05 2.65
N LYS A 127 21.69 -0.52 2.76
CA LYS A 127 21.93 0.89 2.47
C LYS A 127 21.93 1.06 0.95
N THR A 128 20.73 1.22 0.37
CA THR A 128 20.53 1.40 -1.08
C THR A 128 20.46 2.86 -1.50
N VAL A 129 20.17 3.76 -0.56
CA VAL A 129 20.03 5.20 -0.84
C VAL A 129 21.37 5.79 -1.23
N VAL A 130 21.37 6.46 -2.38
CA VAL A 130 22.55 7.16 -2.90
C VAL A 130 22.48 8.63 -2.47
N ASP A 131 23.50 9.09 -1.78
CA ASP A 131 23.64 10.49 -1.38
C ASP A 131 23.79 11.39 -2.61
N GLY A 132 23.19 12.57 -2.59
CA GLY A 132 23.26 13.54 -3.69
C GLY A 132 21.94 14.20 -4.01
N GLU A 133 21.72 14.55 -5.28
CA GLU A 133 20.49 15.18 -5.73
C GLU A 133 19.34 14.17 -5.78
N PRO A 134 18.14 14.56 -5.32
CA PRO A 134 16.96 13.69 -5.43
C PRO A 134 16.59 13.45 -6.89
N VAL A 135 16.20 12.23 -7.20
CA VAL A 135 15.73 11.84 -8.52
C VAL A 135 14.37 12.46 -8.86
N LEU A 136 13.55 12.68 -7.83
CA LEU A 136 12.24 13.33 -7.97
C LEU A 136 12.06 14.36 -6.85
N ARG A 137 11.69 15.61 -7.22
CA ARG A 137 11.28 16.68 -6.31
C ARG A 137 9.85 17.08 -6.63
N VAL A 138 9.03 17.15 -5.60
CA VAL A 138 7.66 17.65 -5.67
C VAL A 138 7.54 18.87 -4.77
N ARG A 139 6.97 19.97 -5.29
CA ARG A 139 6.80 21.21 -4.56
C ARG A 139 5.39 21.74 -4.73
N ASN A 140 4.70 21.90 -3.60
CA ASN A 140 3.36 22.48 -3.52
C ASN A 140 2.35 21.91 -4.52
N LEU A 141 2.37 20.59 -4.74
CA LEU A 141 1.47 19.92 -5.68
C LEU A 141 0.03 20.10 -5.24
N VAL A 142 -0.83 20.53 -6.17
CA VAL A 142 -2.27 20.72 -5.96
C VAL A 142 -3.05 19.96 -7.02
N THR A 143 -3.97 19.09 -6.57
CA THR A 143 -4.87 18.34 -7.45
C THR A 143 -6.28 18.35 -6.85
N ARG A 144 -7.22 18.95 -7.57
CA ARG A 144 -8.62 19.09 -7.18
C ARG A 144 -9.54 18.50 -8.24
N PHE A 145 -10.65 17.91 -7.82
CA PHE A 145 -11.65 17.35 -8.73
C PHE A 145 -12.97 18.10 -8.60
N PRO A 146 -13.52 18.65 -9.71
CA PRO A 146 -14.75 19.40 -9.69
C PRO A 146 -15.97 18.48 -9.47
N LEU A 147 -16.81 18.84 -8.51
CA LEU A 147 -18.11 18.22 -8.28
C LEU A 147 -19.20 19.08 -8.92
N ARG A 148 -19.91 18.48 -9.86
CA ARG A 148 -21.00 19.10 -10.59
C ARG A 148 -22.34 18.76 -9.95
N SER A 149 -23.23 19.73 -9.84
CA SER A 149 -24.56 19.54 -9.25
C SER A 149 -25.64 20.39 -9.93
N GLY A 150 -26.90 20.02 -9.67
CA GLY A 150 -28.09 20.70 -10.20
C GLY A 150 -28.39 20.45 -11.68
N LEU A 151 -29.53 20.96 -12.13
CA LEU A 151 -30.05 20.75 -13.49
C LEU A 151 -29.14 21.28 -14.59
N LEU A 152 -28.32 22.32 -14.27
CA LEU A 152 -27.36 22.96 -15.20
C LEU A 152 -25.96 22.37 -15.12
N ASN A 153 -25.75 21.27 -14.36
CA ASN A 153 -24.47 20.57 -14.23
C ASN A 153 -23.28 21.52 -13.90
N ARG A 154 -23.52 22.54 -13.05
CA ARG A 154 -22.51 23.53 -12.67
C ARG A 154 -21.58 22.99 -11.60
N VAL A 155 -20.30 23.37 -11.66
CA VAL A 155 -19.31 23.08 -10.62
C VAL A 155 -19.62 23.98 -9.41
N THR A 156 -20.08 23.36 -8.32
CA THR A 156 -20.45 24.06 -7.07
C THR A 156 -19.46 23.74 -5.95
N ARG A 157 -18.84 22.57 -5.97
CA ARG A 157 -17.88 22.10 -4.99
C ARG A 157 -16.67 21.46 -5.68
N GLU A 158 -15.60 21.29 -4.94
CA GLU A 158 -14.37 20.64 -5.39
C GLU A 158 -13.88 19.68 -4.30
N VAL A 159 -13.37 18.51 -4.70
CA VAL A 159 -12.64 17.60 -3.81
C VAL A 159 -11.19 18.04 -3.83
N HIS A 160 -10.67 18.49 -2.72
CA HIS A 160 -9.26 18.84 -2.53
C HIS A 160 -8.46 17.58 -2.24
N ALA A 161 -8.16 16.81 -3.29
CA ALA A 161 -7.52 15.50 -3.16
C ALA A 161 -6.03 15.61 -2.79
N VAL A 162 -5.33 16.64 -3.28
CA VAL A 162 -3.93 16.95 -2.96
C VAL A 162 -3.79 18.45 -2.79
N GLU A 163 -3.30 18.89 -1.64
CA GLU A 163 -3.15 20.30 -1.28
C GLU A 163 -1.72 20.61 -0.82
N LYS A 164 -0.97 21.31 -1.69
CA LYS A 164 0.39 21.81 -1.43
C LYS A 164 1.37 20.75 -0.93
N VAL A 165 1.26 19.52 -1.44
CA VAL A 165 2.15 18.41 -1.09
C VAL A 165 3.55 18.65 -1.61
N SER A 166 4.56 18.48 -0.74
CA SER A 166 5.98 18.65 -1.06
C SER A 166 6.81 17.53 -0.45
N PHE A 167 7.67 16.90 -1.25
CA PHE A 167 8.65 15.89 -0.82
C PHE A 167 9.75 15.71 -1.84
N ASP A 168 10.84 15.07 -1.42
CA ASP A 168 11.94 14.63 -2.26
C ASP A 168 12.06 13.11 -2.20
N LEU A 169 12.52 12.49 -3.28
CA LEU A 169 12.81 11.06 -3.39
C LEU A 169 14.21 10.88 -3.98
N TRP A 170 15.06 10.10 -3.28
CA TRP A 170 16.45 9.86 -3.69
C TRP A 170 16.58 8.54 -4.47
N PRO A 171 17.62 8.40 -5.32
CA PRO A 171 17.91 7.12 -5.96
C PRO A 171 18.11 6.01 -4.92
N GLY A 172 17.53 4.83 -5.17
CA GLY A 172 17.59 3.69 -4.25
C GLY A 172 16.79 3.85 -2.95
N GLU A 173 16.02 4.93 -2.80
CA GLU A 173 15.15 5.15 -1.64
C GLU A 173 13.77 4.52 -1.84
N THR A 174 13.19 4.03 -0.76
CA THR A 174 11.75 3.80 -0.64
C THR A 174 11.16 4.87 0.27
N LEU A 175 10.43 5.82 -0.32
CA LEU A 175 9.56 6.74 0.41
C LEU A 175 8.15 6.17 0.40
N SER A 176 7.62 5.83 1.57
CA SER A 176 6.24 5.37 1.67
C SER A 176 5.29 6.54 1.95
N LEU A 177 4.18 6.57 1.22
CA LEU A 177 3.08 7.51 1.42
C LEU A 177 1.91 6.75 2.05
N VAL A 178 1.57 7.07 3.29
CA VAL A 178 0.59 6.37 4.11
C VAL A 178 -0.54 7.29 4.56
N GLY A 179 -1.67 6.71 4.96
CA GLY A 179 -2.86 7.44 5.43
C GLY A 179 -4.12 6.65 5.13
N GLU A 180 -5.26 7.11 5.64
CA GLU A 180 -6.58 6.50 5.39
C GLU A 180 -7.00 6.58 3.91
N SER A 181 -7.98 5.76 3.53
CA SER A 181 -8.58 5.83 2.20
C SER A 181 -9.14 7.24 1.94
N GLY A 182 -8.97 7.76 0.72
CA GLY A 182 -9.37 9.13 0.39
C GLY A 182 -8.43 10.23 0.86
N SER A 183 -7.31 9.94 1.53
CA SER A 183 -6.33 10.97 1.95
C SER A 183 -5.52 11.60 0.81
N GLY A 184 -5.65 11.10 -0.44
CA GLY A 184 -5.01 11.66 -1.64
C GLY A 184 -3.76 10.93 -2.14
N LYS A 185 -3.35 9.83 -1.52
CA LYS A 185 -2.13 9.05 -1.86
C LYS A 185 -2.05 8.65 -3.33
N SER A 186 -3.05 7.90 -3.80
CA SER A 186 -3.11 7.43 -5.20
C SER A 186 -3.22 8.59 -6.19
N THR A 187 -3.92 9.66 -5.81
CA THR A 187 -4.01 10.90 -6.61
C THR A 187 -2.64 11.55 -6.73
N THR A 188 -1.87 11.63 -5.63
CA THR A 188 -0.49 12.12 -5.67
C THR A 188 0.36 11.32 -6.65
N GLY A 189 0.36 9.98 -6.53
CA GLY A 189 1.10 9.12 -7.45
C GLY A 189 0.71 9.31 -8.93
N ARG A 190 -0.58 9.39 -9.22
CA ARG A 190 -1.07 9.61 -10.60
C ARG A 190 -0.75 11.00 -11.14
N ALA A 191 -0.76 12.02 -10.29
CA ALA A 191 -0.40 13.38 -10.66
C ALA A 191 1.07 13.51 -11.08
N LEU A 192 1.99 12.74 -10.46
CA LEU A 192 3.41 12.72 -10.83
C LEU A 192 3.66 12.30 -12.28
N LEU A 193 2.83 11.41 -12.83
CA LEU A 193 2.87 10.98 -14.24
C LEU A 193 1.91 11.76 -15.14
N ARG A 194 1.24 12.78 -14.60
CA ARG A 194 0.18 13.52 -15.29
C ARG A 194 -0.87 12.58 -15.88
N LEU A 195 -1.25 11.54 -15.13
CA LEU A 195 -2.43 10.71 -15.41
C LEU A 195 -3.70 11.40 -14.92
N VAL A 196 -3.55 12.31 -13.95
CA VAL A 196 -4.56 13.29 -13.52
C VAL A 196 -3.94 14.68 -13.61
N GLU A 197 -4.77 15.67 -13.93
CA GLU A 197 -4.33 17.05 -14.08
C GLU A 197 -4.15 17.72 -12.73
N SER A 198 -3.04 18.45 -12.55
CA SER A 198 -2.74 19.23 -11.35
C SER A 198 -2.98 20.71 -11.65
N GLN A 199 -3.58 21.42 -10.69
CA GLN A 199 -3.88 22.84 -10.80
C GLN A 199 -2.72 23.72 -10.33
N GLY A 200 -1.73 23.15 -9.63
CA GLY A 200 -0.58 23.91 -9.13
C GLY A 200 0.57 23.02 -8.68
N GLY A 201 1.68 23.67 -8.39
CA GLY A 201 2.91 23.04 -7.93
C GLY A 201 3.92 22.77 -9.04
N GLU A 202 5.02 22.16 -8.65
CA GLU A 202 6.13 21.82 -9.54
C GLU A 202 6.55 20.37 -9.31
N ILE A 203 6.78 19.65 -10.41
CA ILE A 203 7.32 18.30 -10.40
C ILE A 203 8.64 18.33 -11.18
N ILE A 204 9.74 18.03 -10.51
CA ILE A 204 11.09 18.05 -11.08
C ILE A 204 11.65 16.63 -11.04
N PHE A 205 12.00 16.08 -12.19
CA PHE A 205 12.59 14.76 -12.32
C PHE A 205 13.97 14.86 -12.97
N ASN A 206 15.00 14.30 -12.34
CA ASN A 206 16.40 14.43 -12.77
C ASN A 206 16.81 15.88 -13.09
N GLY A 207 16.38 16.85 -12.28
CA GLY A 207 16.66 18.27 -12.47
C GLY A 207 15.79 18.96 -13.54
N GLN A 208 14.94 18.23 -14.25
CA GLN A 208 14.04 18.78 -15.28
C GLN A 208 12.62 18.92 -14.74
N ARG A 209 12.02 20.09 -14.92
CA ARG A 209 10.60 20.34 -14.62
C ARG A 209 9.72 19.60 -15.65
N ILE A 210 8.77 18.77 -15.14
CA ILE A 210 7.99 17.86 -15.99
C ILE A 210 6.49 18.18 -16.04
N ASP A 211 5.96 18.94 -15.10
CA ASP A 211 4.55 19.36 -15.05
C ASP A 211 4.13 20.23 -16.24
N THR A 212 5.08 20.93 -16.86
CA THR A 212 4.86 21.84 -18.01
C THR A 212 5.24 21.23 -19.35
N LEU A 213 5.71 19.99 -19.42
CA LEU A 213 6.15 19.35 -20.64
C LEU A 213 5.00 19.14 -21.65
N SER A 214 5.30 19.25 -22.94
CA SER A 214 4.40 18.82 -24.00
C SER A 214 4.15 17.31 -23.96
N PRO A 215 3.00 16.82 -24.48
CA PRO A 215 2.66 15.39 -24.42
C PRO A 215 3.75 14.45 -24.95
N GLY A 216 4.40 14.80 -26.07
CA GLY A 216 5.48 13.98 -26.66
C GLY A 216 6.73 13.90 -25.76
N LYS A 217 7.14 15.02 -25.15
CA LYS A 217 8.27 15.04 -24.21
C LYS A 217 7.92 14.28 -22.92
N LEU A 218 6.69 14.40 -22.45
CA LEU A 218 6.20 13.65 -21.30
C LEU A 218 6.17 12.14 -21.56
N GLN A 219 5.76 11.72 -22.77
CA GLN A 219 5.79 10.30 -23.14
C GLN A 219 7.20 9.74 -23.09
N ALA A 220 8.19 10.44 -23.62
CA ALA A 220 9.59 10.01 -23.55
C ALA A 220 10.07 9.86 -22.09
N LEU A 221 9.66 10.77 -21.19
CA LEU A 221 10.04 10.75 -19.78
C LEU A 221 9.36 9.63 -19.00
N ARG A 222 8.13 9.24 -19.38
CA ARG A 222 7.41 8.11 -18.74
C ARG A 222 8.18 6.79 -18.85
N ARG A 223 9.17 6.68 -19.74
CA ARG A 223 10.11 5.55 -19.75
C ARG A 223 10.84 5.38 -18.43
N ASP A 224 11.27 6.49 -17.82
CA ASP A 224 12.10 6.50 -16.63
C ASP A 224 11.29 6.48 -15.32
N ILE A 225 9.97 6.74 -15.40
CA ILE A 225 9.04 6.66 -14.26
C ILE A 225 7.91 5.71 -14.62
N GLN A 226 7.77 4.61 -13.90
CA GLN A 226 6.75 3.60 -14.14
C GLN A 226 5.75 3.52 -12.99
N PHE A 227 4.57 2.98 -13.27
CA PHE A 227 3.48 2.84 -12.31
C PHE A 227 3.05 1.38 -12.20
N ILE A 228 2.95 0.87 -10.97
CA ILE A 228 2.32 -0.41 -10.66
C ILE A 228 0.98 -0.08 -9.98
N PHE A 229 -0.12 -0.42 -10.66
CA PHE A 229 -1.47 -0.14 -10.19
C PHE A 229 -1.94 -1.15 -9.15
N GLN A 230 -2.93 -0.74 -8.36
CA GLN A 230 -3.53 -1.51 -7.26
C GLN A 230 -4.15 -2.84 -7.72
N ASP A 231 -4.83 -2.84 -8.86
CA ASP A 231 -5.52 -4.02 -9.40
C ASP A 231 -4.73 -4.64 -10.55
N PRO A 232 -4.08 -5.80 -10.35
CA PRO A 232 -3.35 -6.49 -11.41
C PRO A 232 -4.26 -7.07 -12.50
N TYR A 233 -5.55 -7.33 -12.20
CA TYR A 233 -6.53 -7.78 -13.18
C TYR A 233 -6.87 -6.68 -14.17
N ALA A 234 -7.23 -5.50 -13.67
CA ALA A 234 -7.54 -4.35 -14.50
C ALA A 234 -6.31 -3.80 -15.25
N SER A 235 -5.09 -4.17 -14.81
CA SER A 235 -3.84 -3.70 -15.40
C SER A 235 -3.38 -4.49 -16.62
N LEU A 236 -3.94 -5.67 -16.90
CA LEU A 236 -3.56 -6.56 -17.99
C LEU A 236 -4.75 -6.72 -18.96
N ASP A 237 -4.53 -6.58 -20.28
CA ASP A 237 -5.57 -6.92 -21.27
C ASP A 237 -5.74 -8.45 -21.32
N PRO A 238 -6.94 -8.99 -20.99
CA PRO A 238 -7.17 -10.44 -20.98
C PRO A 238 -7.05 -11.12 -22.33
N ARG A 239 -7.01 -10.33 -23.42
CA ARG A 239 -6.90 -10.81 -24.80
C ARG A 239 -5.47 -10.86 -25.32
N GLN A 240 -4.51 -10.28 -24.57
CA GLN A 240 -3.09 -10.29 -24.91
C GLN A 240 -2.36 -11.37 -24.13
N THR A 241 -1.32 -11.95 -24.74
CA THR A 241 -0.41 -12.83 -24.02
C THR A 241 0.43 -12.04 -23.00
N ILE A 242 0.98 -12.75 -22.02
CA ILE A 242 1.86 -12.14 -21.02
C ILE A 242 3.11 -11.53 -21.68
N GLY A 243 3.67 -12.21 -22.68
CA GLY A 243 4.81 -11.70 -23.45
C GLY A 243 4.49 -10.40 -24.18
N ASP A 244 3.32 -10.31 -24.82
CA ASP A 244 2.88 -9.09 -25.47
C ASP A 244 2.67 -7.94 -24.51
N SER A 245 2.05 -8.21 -23.35
CA SER A 245 1.84 -7.21 -22.29
C SER A 245 3.14 -6.66 -21.70
N ILE A 246 4.19 -7.50 -21.57
CA ILE A 246 5.50 -7.09 -21.04
C ILE A 246 6.28 -6.30 -22.10
N ILE A 247 6.16 -6.67 -23.40
CA ILE A 247 6.93 -6.03 -24.45
C ILE A 247 6.29 -4.75 -24.99
N GLU A 248 5.00 -4.54 -24.76
CA GLU A 248 4.26 -3.38 -25.23
C GLU A 248 4.95 -2.05 -24.91
N PRO A 249 5.41 -1.77 -23.67
CA PRO A 249 6.13 -0.54 -23.36
C PRO A 249 7.37 -0.34 -24.22
N LEU A 250 8.12 -1.41 -24.51
CA LEU A 250 9.32 -1.35 -25.34
C LEU A 250 8.99 -1.02 -26.82
N ARG A 251 7.88 -1.58 -27.35
CA ARG A 251 7.37 -1.26 -28.70
C ARG A 251 6.93 0.19 -28.79
N VAL A 252 6.16 0.69 -27.80
CA VAL A 252 5.67 2.08 -27.74
C VAL A 252 6.82 3.09 -27.75
N HIS A 253 7.92 2.76 -27.06
CA HIS A 253 9.11 3.61 -27.00
C HIS A 253 10.16 3.35 -28.09
N GLY A 254 9.91 2.42 -29.02
CA GLY A 254 10.82 2.12 -30.12
C GLY A 254 12.19 1.55 -29.70
N LEU A 255 12.25 0.87 -28.55
CA LEU A 255 13.51 0.46 -27.92
C LEU A 255 14.01 -0.93 -28.32
N LEU A 256 13.20 -1.77 -28.99
CA LEU A 256 13.62 -3.10 -29.40
C LEU A 256 13.11 -3.48 -30.81
N PRO A 257 14.01 -3.81 -31.74
CA PRO A 257 13.65 -4.54 -32.95
C PRO A 257 13.50 -6.04 -32.63
N GLY A 258 12.47 -6.64 -33.20
CA GLY A 258 11.89 -7.98 -33.16
C GLY A 258 12.63 -9.17 -32.54
N LYS A 259 13.92 -9.40 -32.82
CA LYS A 259 14.63 -10.61 -32.38
C LYS A 259 15.07 -10.60 -30.90
N ASP A 260 15.36 -9.41 -30.35
CA ASP A 260 15.81 -9.29 -28.95
C ASP A 260 14.65 -9.21 -27.96
N ALA A 261 13.43 -9.04 -28.47
CA ALA A 261 12.23 -8.90 -27.67
C ALA A 261 11.92 -10.17 -26.85
N ALA A 262 12.01 -11.35 -27.45
CA ALA A 262 11.73 -12.61 -26.77
C ALA A 262 12.74 -12.89 -25.64
N ALA A 263 14.03 -12.62 -25.89
CA ALA A 263 15.08 -12.76 -24.87
C ALA A 263 14.86 -11.79 -23.70
N ARG A 264 14.43 -10.54 -24.00
CA ARG A 264 14.11 -9.55 -22.95
C ARG A 264 12.91 -9.97 -22.12
N VAL A 265 11.85 -10.48 -22.73
CA VAL A 265 10.67 -11.00 -22.02
C VAL A 265 11.05 -12.18 -21.13
N ALA A 266 11.81 -13.16 -21.66
CA ALA A 266 12.28 -14.30 -20.90
C ALA A 266 13.08 -13.86 -19.68
N TRP A 267 14.05 -12.96 -19.86
CA TRP A 267 14.84 -12.40 -18.77
C TRP A 267 13.99 -11.69 -17.72
N LEU A 268 12.99 -10.88 -18.13
CA LEU A 268 12.09 -10.19 -17.19
C LEU A 268 11.24 -11.17 -16.40
N LEU A 269 10.72 -12.23 -17.04
CA LEU A 269 9.95 -13.27 -16.36
C LEU A 269 10.79 -14.00 -15.32
N GLU A 270 12.02 -14.39 -15.64
CA GLU A 270 12.96 -15.01 -14.70
C GLU A 270 13.25 -14.09 -13.51
N ARG A 271 13.47 -12.78 -13.75
CA ARG A 271 13.71 -11.78 -12.69
C ARG A 271 12.57 -11.67 -11.68
N VAL A 272 11.34 -11.88 -12.12
CA VAL A 272 10.18 -11.88 -11.21
C VAL A 272 9.80 -13.27 -10.70
N GLY A 273 10.63 -14.30 -10.98
CA GLY A 273 10.43 -15.66 -10.51
C GLY A 273 9.32 -16.42 -11.26
N LEU A 274 9.16 -16.11 -12.55
CA LEU A 274 8.29 -16.83 -13.48
C LEU A 274 9.12 -17.55 -14.54
N LEU A 275 8.53 -18.54 -15.21
CA LEU A 275 9.19 -19.29 -16.26
C LEU A 275 9.09 -18.55 -17.61
N PRO A 276 10.12 -18.62 -18.49
CA PRO A 276 10.09 -18.00 -19.82
C PRO A 276 8.91 -18.45 -20.68
N GLU A 277 8.51 -19.72 -20.59
CA GLU A 277 7.36 -20.26 -21.32
C GLU A 277 6.02 -19.66 -20.91
N HIS A 278 5.93 -18.98 -19.77
CA HIS A 278 4.75 -18.24 -19.35
C HIS A 278 4.44 -17.06 -20.30
N ALA A 279 5.39 -16.64 -21.12
CA ALA A 279 5.18 -15.57 -22.10
C ALA A 279 4.01 -15.81 -23.06
N TRP A 280 3.70 -17.09 -23.35
CA TRP A 280 2.65 -17.49 -24.30
C TRP A 280 1.27 -17.65 -23.67
N ARG A 281 1.17 -17.58 -22.34
CA ARG A 281 -0.08 -17.73 -21.60
C ARG A 281 -0.82 -16.41 -21.49
N TYR A 282 -2.11 -16.50 -21.16
CA TYR A 282 -3.00 -15.35 -20.95
C TYR A 282 -3.16 -15.03 -19.46
N PRO A 283 -3.52 -13.77 -19.11
CA PRO A 283 -3.66 -13.34 -17.72
C PRO A 283 -4.58 -14.22 -16.86
N HIS A 284 -5.66 -14.77 -17.42
CA HIS A 284 -6.62 -15.58 -16.68
C HIS A 284 -6.06 -16.94 -16.22
N GLU A 285 -4.94 -17.38 -16.79
CA GLU A 285 -4.27 -18.64 -16.42
C GLU A 285 -3.34 -18.49 -15.19
N PHE A 286 -3.26 -17.29 -14.59
CA PHE A 286 -2.35 -16.99 -13.50
C PHE A 286 -3.09 -16.62 -12.22
N SER A 287 -2.48 -16.96 -11.07
CA SER A 287 -2.94 -16.48 -9.76
C SER A 287 -2.76 -14.98 -9.60
N GLY A 288 -3.41 -14.36 -8.62
CA GLY A 288 -3.27 -12.91 -8.32
C GLY A 288 -1.81 -12.51 -8.09
N GLY A 289 -1.06 -13.29 -7.31
CA GLY A 289 0.36 -13.02 -7.06
C GLY A 289 1.24 -13.17 -8.30
N GLN A 290 0.95 -14.13 -9.17
CA GLN A 290 1.66 -14.26 -10.45
C GLN A 290 1.35 -13.10 -11.39
N ARG A 291 0.10 -12.63 -11.46
CA ARG A 291 -0.27 -11.43 -12.22
C ARG A 291 0.45 -10.19 -11.70
N GLN A 292 0.58 -10.06 -10.38
CA GLN A 292 1.34 -8.95 -9.80
C GLN A 292 2.81 -8.99 -10.21
N ARG A 293 3.45 -10.17 -10.25
CA ARG A 293 4.81 -10.35 -10.76
C ARG A 293 4.92 -9.94 -12.25
N ILE A 294 3.90 -10.23 -13.06
CA ILE A 294 3.82 -9.82 -14.46
C ILE A 294 3.73 -8.28 -14.58
N CYS A 295 2.90 -7.63 -13.76
CA CYS A 295 2.83 -6.17 -13.73
C CYS A 295 4.17 -5.52 -13.31
N ILE A 296 4.89 -6.14 -12.37
CA ILE A 296 6.25 -5.72 -12.00
C ILE A 296 7.21 -5.91 -13.18
N ALA A 297 7.19 -7.07 -13.86
CA ALA A 297 8.01 -7.32 -15.04
C ALA A 297 7.77 -6.30 -16.15
N ARG A 298 6.50 -5.94 -16.41
CA ARG A 298 6.12 -4.90 -17.36
C ARG A 298 6.69 -3.53 -16.96
N ALA A 299 6.59 -3.15 -15.69
CA ALA A 299 7.16 -1.90 -15.21
C ALA A 299 8.70 -1.86 -15.34
N LEU A 300 9.37 -3.00 -15.13
CA LEU A 300 10.82 -3.13 -15.30
C LEU A 300 11.30 -3.13 -16.76
N ALA A 301 10.41 -3.36 -17.72
CA ALA A 301 10.79 -3.52 -19.12
C ALA A 301 11.62 -2.35 -19.65
N LEU A 302 11.35 -1.15 -19.20
CA LEU A 302 12.00 0.10 -19.60
C LEU A 302 13.22 0.50 -18.75
N ASN A 303 13.64 -0.30 -17.75
CA ASN A 303 14.68 0.03 -16.78
C ASN A 303 14.43 1.38 -16.08
N PRO A 304 13.29 1.57 -15.41
CA PRO A 304 12.92 2.84 -14.82
C PRO A 304 13.84 3.23 -13.66
N LYS A 305 13.99 4.53 -13.44
CA LYS A 305 14.67 5.08 -12.26
C LYS A 305 13.76 5.20 -11.05
N VAL A 306 12.46 5.41 -11.31
CA VAL A 306 11.42 5.54 -10.28
C VAL A 306 10.27 4.61 -10.61
N ILE A 307 9.78 3.89 -9.60
CA ILE A 307 8.54 3.13 -9.67
C ILE A 307 7.59 3.67 -8.59
N ILE A 308 6.39 4.04 -9.01
CA ILE A 308 5.27 4.36 -8.13
C ILE A 308 4.46 3.09 -7.96
N ALA A 309 4.44 2.53 -6.75
CA ALA A 309 3.71 1.31 -6.42
C ALA A 309 2.46 1.68 -5.60
N ASP A 310 1.30 1.72 -6.25
CA ASP A 310 0.02 2.11 -5.65
C ASP A 310 -0.71 0.86 -5.15
N GLU A 311 -0.65 0.62 -3.85
CA GLU A 311 -1.25 -0.53 -3.16
C GLU A 311 -0.93 -1.89 -3.82
N ALA A 312 0.28 -2.02 -4.35
CA ALA A 312 0.71 -3.13 -5.20
C ALA A 312 0.64 -4.53 -4.54
N VAL A 313 0.37 -4.62 -3.24
CA VAL A 313 0.31 -5.90 -2.49
C VAL A 313 -0.91 -6.04 -1.59
N SER A 314 -1.86 -5.09 -1.63
CA SER A 314 -3.02 -5.05 -0.73
C SER A 314 -3.97 -6.24 -0.90
N ALA A 315 -4.15 -6.72 -2.13
CA ALA A 315 -5.04 -7.82 -2.49
C ALA A 315 -4.35 -9.21 -2.43
N LEU A 316 -3.14 -9.30 -1.89
CA LEU A 316 -2.37 -10.55 -1.86
C LEU A 316 -2.38 -11.16 -0.45
N ASP A 317 -2.43 -12.49 -0.39
CA ASP A 317 -2.26 -13.21 0.86
C ASP A 317 -0.86 -13.01 1.47
N VAL A 318 -0.72 -13.25 2.77
CA VAL A 318 0.49 -12.97 3.56
C VAL A 318 1.75 -13.59 2.96
N SER A 319 1.65 -14.83 2.45
CA SER A 319 2.78 -15.56 1.87
C SER A 319 3.28 -14.92 0.59
N ILE A 320 2.37 -14.63 -0.33
CA ILE A 320 2.69 -14.03 -1.62
C ILE A 320 3.13 -12.58 -1.43
N ARG A 321 2.49 -11.84 -0.51
CA ARG A 321 2.86 -10.46 -0.14
C ARG A 321 4.33 -10.38 0.25
N GLY A 322 4.78 -11.25 1.18
CA GLY A 322 6.19 -11.31 1.59
C GLY A 322 7.16 -11.58 0.43
N GLN A 323 6.80 -12.48 -0.49
CA GLN A 323 7.60 -12.78 -1.69
C GLN A 323 7.71 -11.57 -2.63
N ILE A 324 6.60 -10.87 -2.89
CA ILE A 324 6.58 -9.68 -3.75
C ILE A 324 7.40 -8.55 -3.11
N MET A 325 7.27 -8.35 -1.80
CA MET A 325 8.05 -7.33 -1.10
C MET A 325 9.55 -7.62 -1.16
N ASN A 326 9.96 -8.87 -0.97
CA ASN A 326 11.36 -9.28 -1.12
C ASN A 326 11.85 -9.09 -2.55
N LEU A 327 11.03 -9.38 -3.56
CA LEU A 327 11.33 -9.09 -4.96
C LEU A 327 11.60 -7.60 -5.18
N LEU A 328 10.74 -6.71 -4.67
CA LEU A 328 10.94 -5.26 -4.82
C LEU A 328 12.22 -4.78 -4.14
N LEU A 329 12.57 -5.32 -2.96
CA LEU A 329 13.84 -5.02 -2.28
C LEU A 329 15.05 -5.50 -3.09
N ASP A 330 14.99 -6.70 -3.69
CA ASP A 330 16.07 -7.21 -4.54
C ASP A 330 16.24 -6.36 -5.79
N LEU A 331 15.14 -5.97 -6.45
CA LEU A 331 15.17 -5.09 -7.62
C LEU A 331 15.71 -3.70 -7.28
N GLN A 332 15.39 -3.15 -6.11
CA GLN A 332 15.95 -1.90 -5.63
C GLN A 332 17.48 -1.98 -5.47
N ARG A 333 17.95 -3.03 -4.84
CA ARG A 333 19.40 -3.28 -4.66
C ARG A 333 20.13 -3.46 -6.00
N ASP A 334 19.54 -4.26 -6.90
CA ASP A 334 20.20 -4.67 -8.14
C ASP A 334 20.18 -3.56 -9.21
N PHE A 335 19.15 -2.70 -9.21
CA PHE A 335 18.96 -1.66 -10.24
C PHE A 335 18.98 -0.23 -9.71
N GLY A 336 19.10 -0.01 -8.39
CA GLY A 336 19.09 1.33 -7.79
C GLY A 336 17.75 2.07 -7.95
N ILE A 337 16.63 1.34 -8.09
CA ILE A 337 15.30 1.90 -8.30
C ILE A 337 14.85 2.66 -7.05
N ALA A 338 14.34 3.88 -7.24
CA ALA A 338 13.63 4.59 -6.20
C ALA A 338 12.14 4.21 -6.22
N TYR A 339 11.57 3.95 -5.03
CA TYR A 339 10.14 3.64 -4.90
C TYR A 339 9.39 4.76 -4.19
N LEU A 340 8.30 5.24 -4.82
CA LEU A 340 7.21 5.86 -4.09
C LEU A 340 6.19 4.76 -3.80
N PHE A 341 6.19 4.26 -2.57
CA PHE A 341 5.35 3.14 -2.15
C PHE A 341 4.11 3.63 -1.43
N ILE A 342 2.94 3.43 -2.02
CA ILE A 342 1.65 3.84 -1.45
C ILE A 342 1.01 2.61 -0.82
N SER A 343 0.69 2.71 0.48
CA SER A 343 0.05 1.61 1.21
C SER A 343 -0.72 2.12 2.44
N HIS A 344 -1.71 1.37 2.85
CA HIS A 344 -2.40 1.52 4.14
C HIS A 344 -1.93 0.49 5.18
N ASP A 345 -1.13 -0.52 4.78
CA ASP A 345 -0.58 -1.55 5.67
C ASP A 345 0.70 -1.05 6.35
N MET A 346 0.56 -0.55 7.58
CA MET A 346 1.66 0.04 8.34
C MET A 346 2.75 -0.97 8.70
N ALA A 347 2.44 -2.25 8.89
CA ALA A 347 3.44 -3.27 9.21
C ALA A 347 4.33 -3.59 7.99
N VAL A 348 3.75 -3.58 6.79
CA VAL A 348 4.51 -3.67 5.53
C VAL A 348 5.38 -2.43 5.35
N VAL A 349 4.80 -1.23 5.53
CA VAL A 349 5.50 0.05 5.40
C VAL A 349 6.69 0.13 6.35
N GLU A 350 6.53 -0.25 7.61
CA GLU A 350 7.62 -0.26 8.59
C GLU A 350 8.83 -1.06 8.09
N ARG A 351 8.59 -2.16 7.37
CA ARG A 351 9.64 -3.11 7.00
C ARG A 351 10.43 -2.71 5.75
N ILE A 352 9.79 -2.01 4.79
CA ILE A 352 10.42 -1.70 3.49
C ILE A 352 10.86 -0.26 3.32
N SER A 353 10.42 0.65 4.20
CA SER A 353 10.62 2.07 3.99
C SER A 353 11.95 2.55 4.55
N HIS A 354 12.57 3.49 3.85
CA HIS A 354 13.64 4.34 4.38
C HIS A 354 13.03 5.56 5.09
N ARG A 355 12.05 6.19 4.43
CA ARG A 355 11.29 7.32 4.95
C ARG A 355 9.81 7.11 4.76
N VAL A 356 9.02 7.80 5.59
CA VAL A 356 7.55 7.71 5.56
C VAL A 356 6.98 9.11 5.57
N ALA A 357 6.00 9.35 4.70
CA ALA A 357 5.17 10.55 4.66
C ALA A 357 3.74 10.17 5.00
N VAL A 358 3.18 10.76 6.05
CA VAL A 358 1.81 10.52 6.50
C VAL A 358 0.91 11.59 5.89
N MET A 359 -0.09 11.14 5.15
CA MET A 359 -1.00 12.01 4.41
C MET A 359 -2.41 11.99 5.04
N TYR A 360 -2.94 13.18 5.29
CA TYR A 360 -4.26 13.38 5.87
C TYR A 360 -4.98 14.55 5.15
N LEU A 361 -6.21 14.31 4.69
CA LEU A 361 -7.04 15.31 3.98
C LEU A 361 -6.28 16.07 2.87
N GLY A 362 -5.56 15.33 2.03
CA GLY A 362 -4.82 15.90 0.91
C GLY A 362 -3.46 16.52 1.25
N GLN A 363 -3.04 16.58 2.51
CA GLN A 363 -1.80 17.22 2.94
C GLN A 363 -0.87 16.23 3.65
N ILE A 364 0.46 16.45 3.57
CA ILE A 364 1.44 15.72 4.39
C ILE A 364 1.46 16.36 5.78
N VAL A 365 1.13 15.59 6.82
CA VAL A 365 1.09 16.04 8.21
C VAL A 365 2.31 15.61 9.01
N GLU A 366 3.01 14.58 8.58
CA GLU A 366 4.27 14.14 9.18
C GLU A 366 5.13 13.46 8.11
N ILE A 367 6.42 13.77 8.03
CA ILE A 367 7.36 13.13 7.12
C ILE A 367 8.74 13.01 7.79
N GLY A 368 9.33 11.82 7.72
CA GLY A 368 10.64 11.61 8.34
C GLY A 368 11.23 10.24 8.08
N PRO A 369 12.42 9.96 8.64
CA PRO A 369 12.97 8.62 8.66
C PRO A 369 11.96 7.63 9.24
N ARG A 370 11.86 6.42 8.65
CA ARG A 370 10.93 5.40 9.09
C ARG A 370 10.97 5.20 10.61
N ARG A 371 12.17 5.09 11.19
CA ARG A 371 12.36 4.94 12.62
C ARG A 371 11.73 6.07 13.44
N ALA A 372 11.88 7.32 13.02
CA ALA A 372 11.34 8.47 13.73
C ALA A 372 9.80 8.46 13.71
N VAL A 373 9.19 8.21 12.56
CA VAL A 373 7.73 8.19 12.40
C VAL A 373 7.07 7.03 13.15
N PHE A 374 7.71 5.83 13.20
CA PHE A 374 7.14 4.65 13.83
C PHE A 374 7.43 4.56 15.34
N GLU A 375 8.66 4.92 15.76
CA GLU A 375 9.06 4.77 17.16
C GLU A 375 8.75 6.01 18.00
N ASN A 376 8.65 7.19 17.37
CA ASN A 376 8.35 8.45 18.04
C ASN A 376 7.42 9.36 17.19
N PRO A 377 6.20 8.89 16.86
CA PRO A 377 5.24 9.65 16.07
C PRO A 377 4.83 10.93 16.81
N GLN A 378 4.92 12.08 16.13
CA GLN A 378 4.66 13.38 16.74
C GLN A 378 3.24 13.89 16.43
N HIS A 379 2.73 13.68 15.21
CA HIS A 379 1.39 14.13 14.84
C HIS A 379 0.31 13.25 15.47
N PRO A 380 -0.79 13.81 16.03
CA PRO A 380 -1.88 13.03 16.63
C PRO A 380 -2.49 12.00 15.66
N TYR A 381 -2.66 12.38 14.40
CA TYR A 381 -3.17 11.48 13.37
C TYR A 381 -2.25 10.27 13.13
N THR A 382 -0.92 10.48 13.09
CA THR A 382 0.05 9.38 12.96
C THR A 382 -0.07 8.39 14.10
N ARG A 383 -0.20 8.88 15.34
CA ARG A 383 -0.41 8.03 16.53
C ARG A 383 -1.70 7.22 16.42
N LYS A 384 -2.79 7.86 15.99
CA LYS A 384 -4.08 7.21 15.77
C LYS A 384 -3.99 6.13 14.69
N LEU A 385 -3.34 6.44 13.57
CA LEU A 385 -3.13 5.50 12.45
C LEU A 385 -2.34 4.26 12.90
N LEU A 386 -1.26 4.46 13.65
CA LEU A 386 -0.46 3.35 14.21
C LEU A 386 -1.21 2.53 15.26
N ALA A 387 -2.01 3.18 16.11
CA ALA A 387 -2.84 2.50 17.11
C ALA A 387 -3.99 1.69 16.48
N ALA A 388 -4.40 2.01 15.26
CA ALA A 388 -5.45 1.29 14.54
C ALA A 388 -4.99 -0.04 13.94
N VAL A 389 -3.66 -0.27 13.81
CA VAL A 389 -3.13 -1.51 13.23
C VAL A 389 -3.52 -2.73 14.06
N PRO A 390 -4.14 -3.78 13.48
CA PRO A 390 -4.40 -5.02 14.16
C PRO A 390 -3.10 -5.70 14.63
N VAL A 391 -3.10 -6.24 15.85
CA VAL A 391 -1.97 -7.00 16.40
C VAL A 391 -2.36 -8.46 16.48
N ALA A 392 -1.53 -9.34 15.94
CA ALA A 392 -1.74 -10.78 15.97
C ALA A 392 -1.43 -11.40 17.35
N GLU A 393 -2.10 -10.87 18.42
CA GLU A 393 -1.93 -11.30 19.80
C GLU A 393 -3.29 -11.33 20.51
N PRO A 394 -3.91 -12.52 20.69
CA PRO A 394 -5.25 -12.67 21.25
C PRO A 394 -5.39 -12.14 22.68
N SER A 395 -4.36 -12.34 23.53
CA SER A 395 -4.36 -11.98 24.95
C SER A 395 -4.29 -10.48 25.23
N ARG A 396 -4.04 -9.67 24.20
CA ARG A 396 -3.95 -8.22 24.35
C ARG A 396 -5.35 -7.63 24.46
N GLN A 397 -5.84 -7.46 25.72
CA GLN A 397 -7.02 -6.62 25.95
C GLN A 397 -6.76 -5.22 25.42
N ARG A 398 -7.39 -4.89 24.30
CA ARG A 398 -7.37 -3.50 23.82
C ARG A 398 -8.33 -2.70 24.71
N PRO A 399 -7.91 -1.51 25.18
CA PRO A 399 -8.87 -0.59 25.77
C PRO A 399 -10.02 -0.42 24.78
N GLN A 400 -11.25 -0.42 25.28
CA GLN A 400 -12.46 -0.24 24.48
C GLN A 400 -12.19 0.95 23.53
N ARG A 401 -12.02 0.65 22.23
CA ARG A 401 -11.77 1.70 21.24
C ARG A 401 -13.01 2.57 21.27
N VAL A 402 -12.86 3.79 21.74
CA VAL A 402 -13.90 4.80 21.60
C VAL A 402 -14.10 4.95 20.09
N LEU A 403 -15.22 4.43 19.59
CA LEU A 403 -15.67 4.73 18.26
C LEU A 403 -15.87 6.24 18.24
N LEU A 404 -14.93 6.94 17.64
CA LEU A 404 -15.14 8.36 17.38
C LEU A 404 -16.29 8.44 16.41
N SER A 405 -17.46 8.84 16.92
CA SER A 405 -18.66 9.18 16.15
C SER A 405 -18.49 10.52 15.41
N ASP A 406 -17.28 11.07 15.44
CA ASP A 406 -17.02 12.35 14.82
C ASP A 406 -17.02 12.17 13.30
N ASP A 407 -17.87 12.92 12.64
CA ASP A 407 -17.87 13.10 11.20
C ASP A 407 -16.45 13.33 10.74
N LEU A 408 -15.92 12.41 9.94
CA LEU A 408 -14.59 12.59 9.34
C LEU A 408 -14.64 13.90 8.57
N PRO A 409 -13.74 14.85 8.86
CA PRO A 409 -13.72 16.11 8.14
C PRO A 409 -13.62 15.79 6.64
N SER A 410 -14.51 16.38 5.88
CA SER A 410 -14.61 16.15 4.44
C SER A 410 -13.59 17.03 3.72
N ASN A 411 -12.87 16.47 2.76
CA ASN A 411 -12.04 17.24 1.82
C ASN A 411 -12.86 17.81 0.63
N ILE A 412 -14.17 17.88 0.77
CA ILE A 412 -15.09 18.52 -0.17
C ILE A 412 -15.33 19.96 0.28
N HIS A 413 -14.90 20.91 -0.54
CA HIS A 413 -14.98 22.34 -0.29
C HIS A 413 -15.87 23.05 -1.31
N LEU A 414 -16.30 24.27 -1.02
CA LEU A 414 -16.96 25.13 -2.00
C LEU A 414 -15.95 25.53 -3.08
N ARG A 415 -16.43 25.71 -4.30
CA ARG A 415 -15.57 26.15 -5.41
C ARG A 415 -14.89 27.48 -5.07
N GLY A 416 -13.54 27.50 -5.19
CA GLY A 416 -12.73 28.69 -4.88
C GLY A 416 -12.40 28.88 -3.41
N GLU A 417 -12.82 27.97 -2.53
CA GLU A 417 -12.37 27.94 -1.14
C GLU A 417 -10.92 27.46 -1.09
N GLU A 418 -10.05 28.21 -0.40
CA GLU A 418 -8.65 27.86 -0.20
C GLU A 418 -8.45 27.18 1.16
N VAL A 419 -7.90 25.99 1.15
CA VAL A 419 -7.48 25.31 2.38
C VAL A 419 -6.15 25.85 2.86
N ALA A 420 -6.07 26.15 4.16
CA ALA A 420 -4.83 26.61 4.75
C ALA A 420 -3.70 25.57 4.56
N ALA A 421 -2.57 26.01 4.04
CA ALA A 421 -1.42 25.15 3.92
C ALA A 421 -0.89 24.76 5.30
N VAL A 422 -0.65 23.48 5.49
CA VAL A 422 0.02 22.98 6.69
C VAL A 422 1.49 23.34 6.63
N SER A 423 1.99 24.03 7.66
CA SER A 423 3.42 24.32 7.81
C SER A 423 4.10 23.19 8.55
N LEU A 424 5.05 22.51 7.91
CA LEU A 424 5.85 21.46 8.52
C LEU A 424 7.02 22.09 9.29
N GLN A 425 7.16 21.73 10.57
CA GLN A 425 8.28 22.12 11.42
C GLN A 425 9.25 20.96 11.62
N CYS A 426 10.54 21.25 11.60
CA CYS A 426 11.58 20.29 11.91
C CYS A 426 11.56 19.98 13.41
N VAL A 427 11.31 18.72 13.77
CA VAL A 427 11.29 18.21 15.15
C VAL A 427 12.48 17.29 15.47
N GLY A 428 13.27 16.95 14.45
CA GLY A 428 14.44 16.10 14.55
C GLY A 428 15.16 15.97 13.21
N PRO A 429 16.29 15.28 13.13
CA PRO A 429 17.05 15.09 11.89
C PRO A 429 16.19 14.49 10.77
N GLY A 430 15.87 15.29 9.74
CA GLY A 430 15.02 14.87 8.61
C GLY A 430 13.55 14.57 8.98
N HIS A 431 13.11 14.90 10.21
CA HIS A 431 11.76 14.65 10.70
C HIS A 431 10.98 15.96 10.81
N TYR A 432 9.91 16.06 10.05
CA TYR A 432 9.07 17.25 9.94
C TYR A 432 7.62 16.91 10.27
N VAL A 433 6.97 17.79 11.03
CA VAL A 433 5.62 17.58 11.55
C VAL A 433 4.79 18.85 11.40
N ALA A 434 3.54 18.68 11.00
CA ALA A 434 2.58 19.77 10.94
C ALA A 434 2.24 20.30 12.33
N GLN A 435 2.19 21.60 12.48
CA GLN A 435 1.61 22.16 13.70
C GLN A 435 0.11 21.86 13.77
N PRO A 436 -0.39 21.44 14.94
CA PRO A 436 -1.82 21.23 15.11
C PRO A 436 -2.54 22.57 14.94
N GLN A 437 -3.26 22.71 13.83
CA GLN A 437 -4.19 23.82 13.64
C GLN A 437 -5.44 23.58 14.48
N SER A 438 -6.24 24.62 14.72
CA SER A 438 -7.50 24.52 15.47
C SER A 438 -8.47 23.48 14.90
N GLU A 439 -8.39 23.21 13.60
CA GLU A 439 -9.16 22.18 12.92
C GLU A 439 -8.83 20.73 13.36
N TYR A 440 -7.64 20.50 13.97
CA TYR A 440 -7.29 19.20 14.55
C TYR A 440 -7.60 19.10 16.05
N ALA A 441 -8.31 20.07 16.62
CA ALA A 441 -8.65 20.10 18.06
C ALA A 441 -9.47 18.88 18.50
N PHE A 442 -10.27 18.29 17.60
CA PHE A 442 -11.04 17.08 17.86
C PHE A 442 -10.17 15.81 18.03
N MET A 443 -8.91 15.82 17.56
CA MET A 443 -7.99 14.70 17.73
C MET A 443 -7.27 14.69 19.09
N ARG A 444 -7.49 15.69 19.94
CA ARG A 444 -6.88 15.80 21.28
C ARG A 444 -7.67 15.14 22.42
N ARG A 445 -8.85 14.60 22.12
CA ARG A 445 -9.72 13.92 23.14
C ARG A 445 -9.66 12.41 23.02
#